data_decafe365821319a5097a4de10bb0649
#
_entry.id   decafe365821319a5097a4de10bb0649
#
_cell.length_a   1.000
_cell.length_b   1.000
_cell.length_c   1.000
_cell.angle_alpha   90.00
_cell.angle_beta   90.00
_cell.angle_gamma   90.00
#
_symmetry.space_group_name_H-M   'P 1'
#
loop_
_entity.id
_entity.type
_entity.pdbx_description
1 polymer ?
#
loop_
_entity_poly.entity_id
_entity_poly.type
_entity_poly.pdbx_seq_one_letter_code
_entity_poly.pdbx_strand_id
1 'polypeptide(L)'
;MNYIGLIILVGIILLPGGCGTAGKSFNTSEIGSIVNGTTTRSDIKKIFGEPFKTGIQNGQPIWVYEDHLYSIISNDSSKDLIIIFGPNGVVLSHQFMSSKPAS
;
A
#
# COMPACT_ATOMS: atom_id res chain seq x y z
N MET A 1 -2.72 -36.13 -29.29
CA MET A 1 -2.59 -35.56 -27.94
C MET A 1 -1.96 -34.21 -27.90
N ASN A 2 -2.38 -33.31 -28.75
CA ASN A 2 -1.74 -32.00 -28.86
C ASN A 2 -2.58 -30.87 -28.36
N TYR A 3 -3.63 -31.20 -27.64
CA TYR A 3 -4.58 -30.19 -27.18
C TYR A 3 -4.08 -29.43 -25.98
N ILE A 4 -3.14 -29.98 -25.27
CA ILE A 4 -2.63 -29.40 -24.05
C ILE A 4 -1.93 -28.08 -24.33
N GLY A 5 -1.25 -27.98 -25.47
CA GLY A 5 -0.58 -26.75 -25.86
C GLY A 5 -1.53 -25.61 -26.13
N LEU A 6 -2.75 -25.92 -26.57
CA LEU A 6 -3.73 -24.88 -26.86
C LEU A 6 -4.31 -24.25 -25.60
N ILE A 7 -4.41 -25.02 -24.54
CA ILE A 7 -4.98 -24.53 -23.29
C ILE A 7 -4.05 -23.52 -22.64
N ILE A 8 -2.76 -23.70 -22.79
CA ILE A 8 -1.78 -22.81 -22.19
C ILE A 8 -1.77 -21.44 -22.84
N LEU A 9 -2.04 -21.38 -24.14
CA LEU A 9 -2.06 -20.11 -24.85
C LEU A 9 -3.18 -19.19 -24.43
N VAL A 10 -4.30 -19.73 -24.00
CA VAL A 10 -5.45 -18.92 -23.64
C VAL A 10 -5.19 -18.07 -22.41
N GLY A 11 -4.39 -18.54 -21.47
CA GLY A 11 -4.12 -17.81 -20.24
C GLY A 11 -3.33 -16.54 -20.44
N ILE A 12 -2.63 -16.39 -21.54
CA ILE A 12 -1.77 -15.24 -21.76
C ILE A 12 -2.55 -14.03 -22.25
N ILE A 13 -3.73 -14.25 -22.82
CA ILE A 13 -4.50 -13.19 -23.44
C ILE A 13 -5.21 -12.31 -22.44
N LEU A 14 -5.26 -12.73 -21.18
CA LEU A 14 -6.07 -12.06 -20.17
C LEU A 14 -5.36 -10.92 -19.46
N LEU A 15 -4.21 -10.51 -19.93
CA LEU A 15 -3.48 -9.42 -19.29
C LEU A 15 -4.17 -8.11 -19.56
N PRO A 16 -4.53 -7.38 -18.51
CA PRO A 16 -5.15 -6.07 -18.69
C PRO A 16 -4.11 -5.06 -19.15
N GLY A 17 -4.57 -4.09 -19.90
CA GLY A 17 -3.74 -2.98 -20.33
C GLY A 17 -4.37 -1.67 -19.92
N GLY A 18 -3.63 -0.58 -20.07
CA GLY A 18 -4.15 0.77 -19.97
C GLY A 18 -3.94 1.50 -18.66
N CYS A 19 -3.97 0.86 -17.53
CA CYS A 19 -3.75 1.48 -16.24
C CYS A 19 -2.83 0.62 -15.41
N GLY A 20 -1.98 1.27 -14.62
CA GLY A 20 -1.10 0.58 -13.70
C GLY A 20 -1.28 1.07 -12.29
N THR A 21 -1.03 0.19 -11.33
CA THR A 21 -0.99 0.55 -9.93
C THR A 21 0.30 0.04 -9.33
N ALA A 22 0.82 0.77 -8.36
CA ALA A 22 1.95 0.33 -7.54
C ALA A 22 1.50 0.35 -6.09
N GLY A 23 1.93 -0.66 -5.33
CA GLY A 23 1.45 -0.83 -3.98
C GLY A 23 0.10 -1.51 -3.94
N LYS A 24 -0.67 -1.21 -2.93
CA LYS A 24 -2.02 -1.75 -2.78
C LYS A 24 -2.87 -0.79 -1.99
N SER A 25 -4.18 -0.86 -2.22
CA SER A 25 -5.15 -0.03 -1.51
C SER A 25 -5.07 -0.25 -0.01
N PHE A 26 -5.24 0.81 0.75
CA PHE A 26 -5.39 0.73 2.18
C PHE A 26 -6.46 1.71 2.64
N ASN A 27 -6.93 1.51 3.87
CA ASN A 27 -8.10 2.21 4.37
C ASN A 27 -7.73 3.61 4.87
N THR A 28 -7.71 4.58 3.96
CA THR A 28 -7.29 5.96 4.31
C THR A 28 -8.27 6.66 5.25
N SER A 29 -9.52 6.22 5.29
CA SER A 29 -10.50 6.83 6.19
C SER A 29 -10.19 6.57 7.66
N GLU A 30 -9.34 5.58 7.95
CA GLU A 30 -9.00 5.20 9.31
C GLU A 30 -7.70 5.83 9.81
N ILE A 31 -7.07 6.68 9.01
CA ILE A 31 -5.80 7.30 9.42
C ILE A 31 -5.98 8.13 10.69
N GLY A 32 -7.12 8.80 10.83
CA GLY A 32 -7.41 9.59 12.01
C GLY A 32 -7.53 8.78 13.29
N SER A 33 -7.68 7.46 13.19
CA SER A 33 -7.76 6.60 14.38
C SER A 33 -6.40 6.23 14.95
N ILE A 34 -5.32 6.56 14.27
CA ILE A 34 -3.97 6.27 14.76
C ILE A 34 -3.63 7.26 15.88
N VAL A 35 -3.27 6.73 17.04
CA VAL A 35 -2.87 7.55 18.19
C VAL A 35 -1.43 7.22 18.52
N ASN A 36 -0.54 8.19 18.32
CA ASN A 36 0.88 8.01 18.66
C ASN A 36 1.01 7.71 20.15
N GLY A 37 1.82 6.72 20.46
CA GLY A 37 2.04 6.28 21.83
C GLY A 37 1.02 5.27 22.34
N THR A 38 -0.06 5.03 21.61
CA THR A 38 -1.13 4.13 22.06
C THR A 38 -1.43 3.03 21.06
N THR A 39 -1.61 3.37 19.78
CA THR A 39 -1.93 2.38 18.75
C THR A 39 -0.78 1.39 18.60
N THR A 40 -1.09 0.11 18.63
CA THR A 40 -0.08 -0.94 18.56
C THR A 40 0.13 -1.39 17.13
N ARG A 41 1.23 -2.12 16.91
CA ARG A 41 1.51 -2.75 15.63
C ARG A 41 0.38 -3.69 15.20
N SER A 42 -0.16 -4.42 16.16
CA SER A 42 -1.29 -5.32 15.92
C SER A 42 -2.53 -4.55 15.47
N ASP A 43 -2.79 -3.40 16.09
CA ASP A 43 -3.92 -2.56 15.72
C ASP A 43 -3.76 -2.05 14.27
N ILE A 44 -2.56 -1.60 13.92
CA ILE A 44 -2.27 -1.12 12.57
C ILE A 44 -2.55 -2.22 11.56
N LYS A 45 -2.12 -3.44 11.84
CA LYS A 45 -2.30 -4.56 10.93
C LYS A 45 -3.77 -4.91 10.75
N LYS A 46 -4.56 -4.80 11.81
CA LYS A 46 -6.00 -5.04 11.74
C LYS A 46 -6.71 -3.98 10.91
N ILE A 47 -6.28 -2.73 11.03
CA ILE A 47 -6.95 -1.61 10.37
C ILE A 47 -6.54 -1.53 8.90
N PHE A 48 -5.24 -1.60 8.62
CA PHE A 48 -4.71 -1.33 7.28
C PHE A 48 -4.24 -2.57 6.54
N GLY A 49 -4.13 -3.71 7.22
CA GLY A 49 -3.63 -4.94 6.61
C GLY A 49 -2.11 -4.97 6.59
N GLU A 50 -1.56 -5.85 5.76
CA GLU A 50 -0.12 -5.95 5.62
C GLU A 50 0.44 -4.70 4.95
N PRO A 51 1.58 -4.18 5.42
CA PRO A 51 2.18 -3.04 4.77
C PRO A 51 2.72 -3.40 3.39
N PHE A 52 2.82 -2.40 2.52
CA PHE A 52 3.42 -2.59 1.22
C PHE A 52 4.90 -2.92 1.34
N LYS A 53 5.59 -2.23 2.23
CA LYS A 53 6.98 -2.53 2.53
C LYS A 53 7.31 -2.15 3.97
N THR A 54 8.36 -2.75 4.50
CA THR A 54 8.86 -2.50 5.85
C THR A 54 10.32 -2.10 5.77
N GLY A 55 10.79 -1.43 6.80
CA GLY A 55 12.19 -1.02 6.87
C GLY A 55 12.57 -0.65 8.28
N ILE A 56 13.75 -0.06 8.39
CA ILE A 56 14.30 0.42 9.66
C ILE A 56 14.83 1.83 9.43
N GLN A 57 14.48 2.73 10.31
CA GLN A 57 14.96 4.11 10.28
C GLN A 57 15.46 4.46 11.67
N ASN A 58 16.73 4.82 11.78
CA ASN A 58 17.36 5.13 13.06
C ASN A 58 17.14 4.02 14.10
N GLY A 59 17.21 2.76 13.66
CA GLY A 59 17.02 1.61 14.53
C GLY A 59 15.57 1.28 14.83
N GLN A 60 14.61 2.04 14.31
CA GLN A 60 13.19 1.85 14.60
C GLN A 60 12.48 1.21 13.41
N PRO A 61 11.61 0.22 13.64
CA PRO A 61 10.83 -0.36 12.55
C PRO A 61 9.92 0.66 11.91
N ILE A 62 9.85 0.65 10.59
CA ILE A 62 8.90 1.46 9.85
C ILE A 62 8.07 0.57 8.94
N TRP A 63 6.80 0.90 8.83
CA TRP A 63 5.88 0.27 7.89
C TRP A 63 5.38 1.33 6.92
N VAL A 64 5.34 0.96 5.64
CA VAL A 64 4.94 1.88 4.58
C VAL A 64 3.75 1.29 3.85
N TYR A 65 2.69 2.07 3.75
CA TYR A 65 1.51 1.76 2.95
C TYR A 65 1.50 2.70 1.77
N GLU A 66 1.45 2.17 0.58
CA GLU A 66 1.45 2.96 -0.65
C GLU A 66 0.30 2.51 -1.55
N ASP A 67 -0.39 3.48 -2.11
CA ASP A 67 -1.43 3.25 -3.11
C ASP A 67 -1.24 4.29 -4.19
N HIS A 68 -0.60 3.87 -5.28
CA HIS A 68 -0.26 4.75 -6.39
C HIS A 68 -1.03 4.31 -7.62
N LEU A 69 -1.73 5.24 -8.24
CA LEU A 69 -2.46 5.00 -9.49
C LEU A 69 -1.78 5.77 -10.61
N TYR A 70 -1.42 5.05 -11.66
CA TYR A 70 -0.83 5.62 -12.87
C TYR A 70 -1.77 5.38 -14.04
N SER A 71 -2.05 6.42 -14.82
CA SER A 71 -2.96 6.31 -15.95
C SER A 71 -2.47 7.18 -17.09
N ILE A 72 -2.60 6.67 -18.31
CA ILE A 72 -2.27 7.45 -19.51
C ILE A 72 -3.41 8.38 -19.94
N ILE A 73 -4.58 8.17 -19.40
CA ILE A 73 -5.76 8.96 -19.80
C ILE A 73 -6.09 10.01 -18.77
N SER A 74 -5.97 9.69 -17.50
CA SER A 74 -6.28 10.60 -16.40
C SER A 74 -5.02 10.93 -15.64
N ASN A 75 -5.15 11.82 -14.67
CA ASN A 75 -4.02 12.21 -13.84
C ASN A 75 -3.65 11.10 -12.86
N ASP A 76 -2.37 11.01 -12.56
CA ASP A 76 -1.88 10.07 -11.57
C ASP A 76 -2.26 10.53 -10.16
N SER A 77 -2.37 9.60 -9.24
CA SER A 77 -2.59 9.91 -7.84
C SER A 77 -1.73 9.01 -6.97
N SER A 78 -1.40 9.49 -5.79
CA SER A 78 -0.63 8.71 -4.84
C SER A 78 -1.11 8.99 -3.42
N LYS A 79 -1.03 7.95 -2.58
CA LYS A 79 -1.30 8.03 -1.16
C LYS A 79 -0.24 7.23 -0.44
N ASP A 80 0.39 7.82 0.54
CA ASP A 80 1.47 7.19 1.29
C ASP A 80 1.22 7.38 2.77
N LEU A 81 1.26 6.28 3.51
CA LEU A 81 1.21 6.30 4.96
C LEU A 81 2.47 5.64 5.49
N ILE A 82 3.22 6.37 6.29
CA ILE A 82 4.46 5.90 6.88
C ILE A 82 4.28 5.87 8.39
N ILE A 83 4.54 4.70 8.98
CA ILE A 83 4.38 4.52 10.42
C ILE A 83 5.71 4.09 11.01
N ILE A 84 6.15 4.77 12.05
CA ILE A 84 7.35 4.46 12.78
C ILE A 84 6.95 3.93 14.15
N PHE A 85 7.49 2.77 14.51
CA PHE A 85 7.17 2.11 15.78
C PHE A 85 8.28 2.29 16.79
N GLY A 86 7.89 2.49 18.04
CA GLY A 86 8.83 2.52 19.14
C GLY A 86 9.24 1.12 19.59
N PRO A 87 10.18 1.04 20.55
CA PRO A 87 10.73 -0.25 21.00
C PRO A 87 9.70 -1.17 21.64
N ASN A 88 8.61 -0.64 22.13
CA ASN A 88 7.53 -1.41 22.75
C ASN A 88 6.43 -1.81 21.77
N GLY A 89 6.63 -1.59 20.48
CA GLY A 89 5.67 -2.01 19.46
C GLY A 89 4.46 -1.11 19.31
N VAL A 90 4.48 0.10 19.85
CA VAL A 90 3.42 1.07 19.64
C VAL A 90 3.89 2.11 18.62
N VAL A 91 2.93 2.76 17.99
CA VAL A 91 3.23 3.81 17.02
C VAL A 91 3.93 4.96 17.72
N LEU A 92 5.11 5.31 17.25
CA LEU A 92 5.84 6.45 17.73
C LEU A 92 5.42 7.71 16.99
N SER A 93 5.32 7.60 15.68
CA SER A 93 4.86 8.68 14.82
C SER A 93 4.30 8.10 13.54
N HIS A 94 3.49 8.91 12.85
CA HIS A 94 2.97 8.52 11.55
C HIS A 94 2.84 9.76 10.68
N GLN A 95 2.88 9.54 9.36
CA GLN A 95 2.82 10.61 8.39
C GLN A 95 2.01 10.13 7.20
N PHE A 96 1.04 10.93 6.79
CA PHE A 96 0.25 10.63 5.61
C PHE A 96 0.46 11.72 4.57
N MET A 97 0.71 11.30 3.35
CA MET A 97 0.85 12.20 2.20
C MET A 97 -0.08 11.73 1.10
N SER A 98 -0.74 12.68 0.48
CA SER A 98 -1.64 12.40 -0.62
C SER A 98 -1.37 13.40 -1.72
N SER A 99 -1.29 12.91 -2.93
CA SER A 99 -1.10 13.74 -4.11
C SER A 99 -2.30 13.53 -5.02
N LYS A 100 -3.00 14.60 -5.32
CA LYS A 100 -4.05 14.61 -6.31
C LYS A 100 -3.66 15.58 -7.40
N PRO A 101 -3.92 15.24 -8.66
CA PRO A 101 -3.67 16.19 -9.73
C PRO A 101 -4.57 17.41 -9.56
N ALA A 102 -4.05 18.55 -9.95
CA ALA A 102 -4.85 19.76 -9.99
C ALA A 102 -5.97 19.56 -11.01
N SER A 103 -7.17 19.78 -10.60
CA SER A 103 -8.34 19.60 -11.47
C SER A 103 -8.85 20.92 -12.00
#